data_6de11e41c668bf268a7008aa14ff9b4e
#
_entry.id   6de11e41c668bf268a7008aa14ff9b4e
#
_cell.length_a   1.000
_cell.length_b   1.000
_cell.length_c   1.000
_cell.angle_alpha   90.00
_cell.angle_beta   90.00
_cell.angle_gamma   90.00
#
_symmetry.space_group_name_H-M   'P 1'
#
loop_
_entity.id
_entity.type
_entity.pdbx_description
1 polymer ?
#
loop_
_entity_poly.entity_id
_entity_poly.type
_entity_poly.pdbx_seq_one_letter_code
_entity_poly.pdbx_strand_id
1 'polypeptide(L)'
;GYKSVPKPLLLRLIERFTRRKKVFTPRVVSDGVSLLLDSRTAGDEPFMLANNLRGVVVLVDRDRVRSGIHAIEEFGSDVLILDDGFQYVKMRHGLEITLIDRQAPFGNEHMLPRGTLREPPENLRRATHIFLTKCDGSDNSEIISRIRRYNRTADIIECTHRPKHLKDFVTGEVRPLDYLKGLKIGALSGIAVPESFEQALAGLGAELELTQSYADHHRYSLKEIERFVRRCARRNVDAVITTEKDAVRIPRIMNPEVPILYMRVEIEILAGQETWTRLVERLTQPGGYKIPARLY
;
A
#
# COMPACT_ATOMS: atom_id res chain seq x y z
N GLY A 1 6.16 7.02 -0.61
CA GLY A 1 6.77 8.18 -1.28
C GLY A 1 8.25 7.97 -1.56
N TYR A 2 8.67 8.24 -2.81
CA TYR A 2 10.06 8.10 -3.26
C TYR A 2 10.99 9.04 -2.48
N LYS A 3 11.81 8.52 -1.57
CA LYS A 3 12.94 9.27 -0.99
C LYS A 3 14.17 9.08 -1.88
N SER A 4 14.54 10.13 -2.64
CA SER A 4 15.83 10.13 -3.32
C SER A 4 16.95 10.21 -2.28
N VAL A 5 17.88 9.27 -2.33
CA VAL A 5 19.14 9.40 -1.59
C VAL A 5 19.85 10.65 -2.11
N PRO A 6 20.18 11.65 -1.28
CA PRO A 6 20.89 12.84 -1.75
C PRO A 6 22.29 12.44 -2.21
N LYS A 7 22.61 12.77 -3.46
CA LYS A 7 23.96 12.55 -4.00
C LYS A 7 24.95 13.53 -3.35
N PRO A 8 26.19 13.10 -3.06
CA PRO A 8 27.26 13.99 -2.62
C PRO A 8 27.44 15.19 -3.56
N LEU A 9 27.72 16.36 -3.02
CA LEU A 9 27.85 17.63 -3.75
C LEU A 9 28.85 17.54 -4.90
N LEU A 10 29.94 16.83 -4.70
CA LEU A 10 31.01 16.59 -5.68
C LEU A 10 30.51 15.85 -6.92
N LEU A 11 29.67 14.84 -6.74
CA LEU A 11 29.04 14.09 -7.84
C LEU A 11 28.07 14.95 -8.66
N ARG A 12 27.36 15.89 -8.01
CA ARG A 12 26.50 16.87 -8.70
C ARG A 12 27.29 17.82 -9.59
N LEU A 13 28.47 18.25 -9.14
CA LEU A 13 29.37 19.14 -9.92
C LEU A 13 29.96 18.40 -11.14
N ILE A 14 30.45 17.17 -10.96
CA ILE A 14 30.98 16.36 -12.04
C ILE A 14 29.92 16.05 -13.11
N GLU A 15 28.66 15.74 -12.67
CA GLU A 15 27.54 15.51 -13.59
C GLU A 15 27.14 16.77 -14.39
N ARG A 16 27.40 17.98 -13.87
CA ARG A 16 27.14 19.25 -14.55
C ARG A 16 28.18 19.56 -15.64
N PHE A 17 29.41 19.08 -15.49
CA PHE A 17 30.50 19.30 -16.47
C PHE A 17 30.60 18.19 -17.51
N THR A 18 30.20 16.97 -17.21
CA THR A 18 30.15 15.88 -18.19
C THR A 18 28.76 15.87 -18.81
N ARG A 19 28.58 16.43 -20.01
CA ARG A 19 27.35 16.40 -20.83
C ARG A 19 26.93 14.98 -21.28
N ARG A 20 27.32 13.92 -20.61
CA ARG A 20 26.77 12.60 -20.86
C ARG A 20 25.36 12.56 -20.25
N LYS A 21 24.32 12.54 -21.09
CA LYS A 21 22.97 12.12 -20.69
C LYS A 21 23.11 10.75 -20.06
N LYS A 22 23.16 10.69 -18.71
CA LYS A 22 22.99 9.40 -18.02
C LYS A 22 21.62 8.90 -18.42
N VAL A 23 21.58 7.78 -19.11
CA VAL A 23 20.35 7.01 -19.29
C VAL A 23 19.97 6.54 -17.89
N PHE A 24 19.05 7.26 -17.26
CA PHE A 24 18.49 6.85 -15.97
C PHE A 24 17.49 5.73 -16.24
N THR A 25 17.89 4.50 -15.98
CA THR A 25 16.96 3.37 -15.97
C THR A 25 16.12 3.41 -14.69
N PRO A 26 14.83 3.05 -14.77
CA PRO A 26 14.00 2.84 -13.58
C PRO A 26 14.62 1.82 -12.64
N ARG A 27 14.34 1.91 -11.35
CA ARG A 27 14.75 0.87 -10.41
C ARG A 27 13.78 -0.30 -10.52
N VAL A 28 14.29 -1.45 -10.85
CA VAL A 28 13.52 -2.70 -10.89
C VAL A 28 13.54 -3.28 -9.48
N VAL A 29 12.39 -3.28 -8.82
CA VAL A 29 12.21 -3.86 -7.47
C VAL A 29 11.96 -5.36 -7.59
N SER A 30 11.13 -5.74 -8.57
CA SER A 30 10.89 -7.13 -8.95
C SER A 30 10.75 -7.22 -10.48
N ASP A 31 11.33 -8.24 -11.05
CA ASP A 31 11.18 -8.62 -12.46
C ASP A 31 9.98 -9.58 -12.70
N GLY A 32 9.16 -9.79 -11.66
CA GLY A 32 8.04 -10.73 -11.66
C GLY A 32 8.41 -12.12 -11.11
N VAL A 33 9.70 -12.46 -11.06
CA VAL A 33 10.20 -13.75 -10.56
C VAL A 33 11.00 -13.55 -9.28
N SER A 34 11.93 -12.58 -9.31
CA SER A 34 12.90 -12.31 -8.25
C SER A 34 12.68 -10.94 -7.62
N LEU A 35 12.90 -10.85 -6.32
CA LEU A 35 12.97 -9.61 -5.58
C LEU A 35 14.41 -9.07 -5.67
N LEU A 36 14.60 -7.95 -6.38
CA LEU A 36 15.93 -7.43 -6.74
C LEU A 36 16.44 -6.33 -5.81
N LEU A 37 15.56 -5.68 -5.06
CA LEU A 37 15.91 -4.60 -4.15
C LEU A 37 15.29 -4.82 -2.76
N ASP A 38 15.95 -4.30 -1.74
CA ASP A 38 15.43 -4.27 -0.38
C ASP A 38 14.47 -3.07 -0.15
N SER A 39 13.76 -3.08 0.99
CA SER A 39 12.81 -2.01 1.35
C SER A 39 13.47 -0.65 1.56
N ARG A 40 14.78 -0.59 1.86
CA ARG A 40 15.51 0.68 2.02
C ARG A 40 15.75 1.36 0.69
N THR A 41 16.03 0.57 -0.34
CA THR A 41 16.34 1.06 -1.70
C THR A 41 15.07 1.26 -2.52
N ALA A 42 14.12 0.34 -2.43
CA ALA A 42 12.87 0.37 -3.17
C ALA A 42 11.85 1.37 -2.59
N GLY A 43 11.80 1.49 -1.30
CA GLY A 43 10.69 2.05 -0.52
C GLY A 43 9.80 0.94 0.05
N ASP A 44 9.08 1.23 1.13
CA ASP A 44 8.33 0.21 1.87
C ASP A 44 7.17 -0.38 1.05
N GLU A 45 6.36 0.48 0.43
CA GLU A 45 5.21 0.06 -0.37
C GLU A 45 5.60 -0.71 -1.65
N PRO A 46 6.53 -0.23 -2.50
CA PRO A 46 6.97 -1.00 -3.66
C PRO A 46 7.60 -2.34 -3.28
N PHE A 47 8.36 -2.40 -2.18
CA PHE A 47 8.91 -3.64 -1.68
C PHE A 47 7.81 -4.61 -1.22
N MET A 48 6.82 -4.12 -0.48
CA MET A 48 5.68 -4.92 -0.02
C MET A 48 4.89 -5.48 -1.21
N LEU A 49 4.61 -4.64 -2.23
CA LEU A 49 3.95 -5.08 -3.47
C LEU A 49 4.77 -6.18 -4.16
N ALA A 50 6.07 -5.96 -4.37
CA ALA A 50 6.95 -6.91 -5.03
C ALA A 50 7.04 -8.25 -4.28
N ASN A 51 7.05 -8.20 -2.95
CA ASN A 51 7.09 -9.41 -2.11
C ASN A 51 5.79 -10.24 -2.15
N ASN A 52 4.65 -9.58 -2.44
CA ASN A 52 3.33 -10.21 -2.42
C ASN A 52 2.82 -10.63 -3.79
N LEU A 53 3.27 -9.98 -4.86
CA LEU A 53 2.72 -10.15 -6.21
C LEU A 53 3.70 -10.95 -7.08
N ARG A 54 3.48 -12.25 -7.18
CA ARG A 54 4.22 -13.10 -8.11
C ARG A 54 3.76 -12.85 -9.54
N GLY A 55 4.69 -12.86 -10.49
CA GLY A 55 4.41 -12.62 -11.91
C GLY A 55 4.17 -11.15 -12.24
N VAL A 56 4.39 -10.23 -11.29
CA VAL A 56 4.20 -8.80 -11.50
C VAL A 56 5.55 -8.07 -11.41
N VAL A 57 5.86 -7.32 -12.45
CA VAL A 57 7.04 -6.42 -12.48
C VAL A 57 6.74 -5.18 -11.64
N VAL A 58 7.63 -4.84 -10.71
CA VAL A 58 7.49 -3.66 -9.87
C VAL A 58 8.66 -2.71 -10.12
N LEU A 59 8.34 -1.51 -10.59
CA LEU A 59 9.32 -0.47 -10.92
C LEU A 59 9.13 0.77 -10.06
N VAL A 60 10.23 1.44 -9.73
CA VAL A 60 10.21 2.72 -9.00
C VAL A 60 11.00 3.78 -9.74
N ASP A 61 10.32 4.85 -10.13
CA ASP A 61 10.92 6.04 -10.75
C ASP A 61 10.06 7.28 -10.44
N ARG A 62 10.67 8.45 -10.57
CA ARG A 62 9.96 9.74 -10.57
C ARG A 62 9.27 10.02 -11.89
N ASP A 63 9.87 9.57 -13.00
CA ASP A 63 9.32 9.66 -14.34
C ASP A 63 8.57 8.37 -14.68
N ARG A 64 7.25 8.40 -14.50
CA ARG A 64 6.39 7.23 -14.72
C ARG A 64 6.19 6.90 -16.20
N VAL A 65 6.36 7.89 -17.09
CA VAL A 65 6.36 7.63 -18.54
C VAL A 65 7.56 6.75 -18.91
N ARG A 66 8.74 7.11 -18.42
CA ARG A 66 9.95 6.32 -18.64
C ARG A 66 9.83 4.92 -18.06
N SER A 67 9.29 4.79 -16.83
CA SER A 67 9.04 3.47 -16.22
C SER A 67 8.06 2.65 -17.03
N GLY A 68 7.01 3.26 -17.56
CA GLY A 68 6.02 2.58 -18.39
C GLY A 68 6.63 2.06 -19.69
N ILE A 69 7.43 2.90 -20.39
CA ILE A 69 8.15 2.49 -21.61
C ILE A 69 9.09 1.32 -21.29
N HIS A 70 9.87 1.42 -20.21
CA HIS A 70 10.79 0.37 -19.80
C HIS A 70 10.05 -0.95 -19.45
N ALA A 71 8.89 -0.86 -18.79
CA ALA A 71 8.06 -2.04 -18.48
C ALA A 71 7.57 -2.74 -19.77
N ILE A 72 7.19 -1.98 -20.79
CA ILE A 72 6.74 -2.54 -22.07
C ILE A 72 7.91 -3.14 -22.85
N GLU A 73 9.02 -2.40 -23.00
CA GLU A 73 10.14 -2.79 -23.84
C GLU A 73 10.96 -3.95 -23.27
N GLU A 74 11.22 -3.95 -21.96
CA GLU A 74 12.09 -4.94 -21.32
C GLU A 74 11.33 -6.14 -20.74
N PHE A 75 10.08 -5.95 -20.36
CA PHE A 75 9.30 -6.99 -19.66
C PHE A 75 8.02 -7.40 -20.43
N GLY A 76 7.71 -6.77 -21.55
CA GLY A 76 6.51 -7.07 -22.33
C GLY A 76 5.20 -6.83 -21.58
N SER A 77 5.17 -5.83 -20.69
CA SER A 77 3.99 -5.59 -19.85
C SER A 77 2.83 -5.03 -20.68
N ASP A 78 1.67 -5.70 -20.62
CA ASP A 78 0.45 -5.29 -21.33
C ASP A 78 -0.39 -4.29 -20.55
N VAL A 79 -0.30 -4.33 -19.21
CA VAL A 79 -1.05 -3.48 -18.29
C VAL A 79 -0.08 -2.76 -17.35
N LEU A 80 -0.25 -1.45 -17.24
CA LEU A 80 0.53 -0.60 -16.34
C LEU A 80 -0.38 -0.07 -15.24
N ILE A 81 -0.04 -0.35 -13.98
CA ILE A 81 -0.75 0.17 -12.80
C ILE A 81 0.13 1.20 -12.11
N LEU A 82 -0.37 2.41 -11.98
CA LEU A 82 0.32 3.50 -11.28
C LEU A 82 -0.20 3.60 -9.84
N ASP A 83 0.65 3.29 -8.88
CA ASP A 83 0.38 3.61 -7.48
C ASP A 83 0.46 5.13 -7.26
N ASP A 84 -0.56 5.69 -6.61
CA ASP A 84 -0.73 7.13 -6.41
C ASP A 84 -0.61 7.92 -7.74
N GLY A 85 -1.29 7.40 -8.79
CA GLY A 85 -1.19 7.90 -10.15
C GLY A 85 -2.11 9.07 -10.51
N PHE A 86 -3.19 9.31 -9.76
CA PHE A 86 -4.27 10.23 -10.12
C PHE A 86 -3.81 11.67 -10.44
N GLN A 87 -2.72 12.12 -9.82
CA GLN A 87 -2.12 13.45 -10.03
C GLN A 87 -1.03 13.45 -11.11
N TYR A 88 -0.71 12.30 -11.71
CA TYR A 88 0.34 12.23 -12.71
C TYR A 88 -0.21 12.47 -14.13
N VAL A 89 -0.66 13.69 -14.40
CA VAL A 89 -1.31 14.13 -15.65
C VAL A 89 -0.42 14.08 -16.91
N LYS A 90 0.87 13.78 -16.76
CA LYS A 90 1.80 13.66 -17.92
C LYS A 90 1.61 12.36 -18.71
N MET A 91 0.90 11.39 -18.16
CA MET A 91 0.56 10.13 -18.82
C MET A 91 -0.95 10.07 -18.98
N ARG A 92 -1.40 9.63 -20.15
CA ARG A 92 -2.82 9.31 -20.34
C ARG A 92 -3.15 8.00 -19.63
N HIS A 93 -4.17 8.02 -18.80
CA HIS A 93 -4.68 6.84 -18.13
C HIS A 93 -5.98 6.39 -18.81
N GLY A 94 -6.10 5.10 -19.10
CA GLY A 94 -7.34 4.52 -19.60
C GLY A 94 -8.37 4.35 -18.48
N LEU A 95 -7.88 4.11 -17.26
CA LEU A 95 -8.66 3.96 -16.03
C LEU A 95 -8.09 4.86 -14.95
N GLU A 96 -8.98 5.54 -14.25
CA GLU A 96 -8.67 6.35 -13.09
C GLU A 96 -9.48 5.82 -11.89
N ILE A 97 -8.79 5.12 -11.01
CA ILE A 97 -9.36 4.59 -9.78
C ILE A 97 -9.01 5.52 -8.64
N THR A 98 -10.01 6.06 -7.96
CA THR A 98 -9.82 6.94 -6.81
C THR A 98 -10.40 6.30 -5.55
N LEU A 99 -9.67 6.40 -4.44
CA LEU A 99 -10.12 5.91 -3.15
C LEU A 99 -10.64 7.08 -2.31
N ILE A 100 -11.82 6.92 -1.73
CA ILE A 100 -12.43 7.89 -0.81
C ILE A 100 -12.63 7.18 0.54
N ASP A 101 -12.06 7.77 1.59
CA ASP A 101 -12.26 7.28 2.95
C ASP A 101 -13.68 7.64 3.43
N ARG A 102 -14.50 6.64 3.74
CA ARG A 102 -15.86 6.83 4.25
C ARG A 102 -15.92 7.69 5.51
N GLN A 103 -14.93 7.55 6.39
CA GLN A 103 -14.89 8.26 7.67
C GLN A 103 -14.53 9.74 7.51
N ALA A 104 -13.82 10.12 6.44
CA ALA A 104 -13.42 11.48 6.14
C ALA A 104 -13.38 11.73 4.62
N PRO A 105 -14.55 11.70 3.91
CA PRO A 105 -14.60 11.61 2.44
C PRO A 105 -13.87 12.74 1.71
N PHE A 106 -13.85 13.92 2.26
CA PHE A 106 -13.16 15.09 1.72
C PHE A 106 -12.30 15.81 2.76
N GLY A 107 -11.91 15.08 3.83
CA GLY A 107 -11.15 15.63 4.94
C GLY A 107 -11.85 16.85 5.55
N ASN A 108 -11.12 17.93 5.74
CA ASN A 108 -11.67 19.22 6.19
C ASN A 108 -12.05 20.16 5.02
N GLU A 109 -12.22 19.65 3.80
CA GLU A 109 -12.61 20.37 2.58
C GLU A 109 -11.64 21.45 2.10
N HIS A 110 -10.45 21.50 2.66
CA HIS A 110 -9.43 22.44 2.28
C HIS A 110 -8.23 21.76 1.62
N MET A 111 -7.68 22.46 0.64
CA MET A 111 -6.43 22.06 -0.01
C MET A 111 -5.24 22.19 0.93
N LEU A 112 -4.18 21.41 0.69
CA LEU A 112 -2.88 21.64 1.31
C LEU A 112 -2.41 23.08 1.10
N PRO A 113 -1.77 23.76 2.08
CA PRO A 113 -1.39 23.25 3.41
C PRO A 113 -2.49 23.39 4.49
N ARG A 114 -3.62 24.06 4.21
CA ARG A 114 -4.69 24.31 5.19
C ARG A 114 -5.48 23.05 5.54
N GLY A 115 -5.59 22.13 4.61
CA GLY A 115 -6.31 20.88 4.77
C GLY A 115 -5.55 19.68 4.24
N THR A 116 -6.27 18.59 3.98
CA THR A 116 -5.70 17.32 3.56
C THR A 116 -5.88 17.04 2.07
N LEU A 117 -6.68 17.85 1.37
CA LEU A 117 -6.92 17.65 -0.06
C LEU A 117 -5.68 18.02 -0.89
N ARG A 118 -5.29 17.12 -1.77
CA ARG A 118 -4.20 17.29 -2.73
C ARG A 118 -4.68 17.94 -4.03
N GLU A 119 -5.97 17.78 -4.34
CA GLU A 119 -6.67 18.38 -5.48
C GLU A 119 -8.08 18.82 -5.08
N PRO A 120 -8.68 19.79 -5.80
CA PRO A 120 -10.07 20.17 -5.58
C PRO A 120 -11.03 18.98 -5.84
N PRO A 121 -12.14 18.86 -5.10
CA PRO A 121 -13.12 17.78 -5.29
C PRO A 121 -13.68 17.68 -6.71
N GLU A 122 -13.74 18.79 -7.46
CA GLU A 122 -14.17 18.85 -8.85
C GLU A 122 -13.31 17.96 -9.76
N ASN A 123 -12.08 17.67 -9.38
CA ASN A 123 -11.18 16.79 -10.14
C ASN A 123 -11.59 15.33 -10.08
N LEU A 124 -12.50 14.94 -9.18
CA LEU A 124 -13.13 13.62 -9.20
C LEU A 124 -13.81 13.31 -10.53
N ARG A 125 -14.18 14.34 -11.34
CA ARG A 125 -14.71 14.14 -12.69
C ARG A 125 -13.84 13.27 -13.59
N ARG A 126 -12.54 13.15 -13.29
CA ARG A 126 -11.61 12.28 -14.05
C ARG A 126 -11.72 10.81 -13.67
N ALA A 127 -12.20 10.52 -12.46
CA ALA A 127 -12.30 9.16 -11.98
C ALA A 127 -13.28 8.36 -12.82
N THR A 128 -12.91 7.16 -13.22
CA THR A 128 -13.78 6.18 -13.87
C THR A 128 -14.42 5.24 -12.84
N HIS A 129 -13.69 4.95 -11.76
CA HIS A 129 -14.12 4.12 -10.65
C HIS A 129 -13.74 4.80 -9.33
N ILE A 130 -14.63 4.75 -8.36
CA ILE A 130 -14.44 5.30 -7.03
C ILE A 130 -14.64 4.17 -6.02
N PHE A 131 -13.59 3.84 -5.28
CA PHE A 131 -13.68 2.93 -4.16
C PHE A 131 -13.96 3.72 -2.88
N LEU A 132 -15.14 3.52 -2.31
CA LEU A 132 -15.46 4.00 -0.97
C LEU A 132 -14.91 3.00 0.04
N THR A 133 -13.84 3.38 0.72
CA THR A 133 -13.09 2.51 1.63
C THR A 133 -13.57 2.65 3.07
N LYS A 134 -13.24 1.68 3.92
CA LYS A 134 -13.64 1.60 5.33
C LYS A 134 -15.15 1.59 5.54
N CYS A 135 -15.88 1.02 4.59
CA CYS A 135 -17.30 0.76 4.77
C CYS A 135 -17.51 -0.37 5.79
N ASP A 136 -18.64 -0.29 6.49
CA ASP A 136 -19.02 -1.24 7.55
C ASP A 136 -20.35 -1.95 7.26
N GLY A 137 -20.89 -1.76 6.04
CA GLY A 137 -22.19 -2.29 5.62
C GLY A 137 -23.38 -1.39 5.94
N SER A 138 -23.18 -0.26 6.64
CA SER A 138 -24.24 0.72 6.84
C SER A 138 -24.49 1.55 5.59
N ASP A 139 -25.60 2.30 5.58
CA ASP A 139 -25.98 3.14 4.45
C ASP A 139 -24.96 4.23 4.15
N ASN A 140 -24.59 4.36 2.88
CA ASN A 140 -23.65 5.34 2.37
C ASN A 140 -24.28 6.33 1.38
N SER A 141 -25.62 6.38 1.29
CA SER A 141 -26.36 7.19 0.29
C SER A 141 -26.01 8.67 0.37
N GLU A 142 -25.81 9.23 1.54
CA GLU A 142 -25.41 10.63 1.72
C GLU A 142 -24.03 10.90 1.10
N ILE A 143 -23.05 10.07 1.39
CA ILE A 143 -21.69 10.19 0.85
C ILE A 143 -21.70 10.01 -0.66
N ILE A 144 -22.43 9.00 -1.15
CA ILE A 144 -22.59 8.72 -2.58
C ILE A 144 -23.26 9.93 -3.27
N SER A 145 -24.31 10.50 -2.70
CA SER A 145 -24.97 11.70 -3.23
C SER A 145 -23.99 12.88 -3.30
N ARG A 146 -23.14 13.02 -2.32
CA ARG A 146 -22.10 14.06 -2.31
C ARG A 146 -21.04 13.83 -3.37
N ILE A 147 -20.57 12.60 -3.56
CA ILE A 147 -19.66 12.22 -4.65
C ILE A 147 -20.28 12.52 -6.01
N ARG A 148 -21.58 12.21 -6.19
CA ARG A 148 -22.32 12.43 -7.44
C ARG A 148 -22.44 13.90 -7.85
N ARG A 149 -22.27 14.85 -6.93
CA ARG A 149 -22.17 16.29 -7.28
C ARG A 149 -20.93 16.59 -8.13
N TYR A 150 -19.84 15.84 -7.93
CA TYR A 150 -18.57 16.03 -8.63
C TYR A 150 -18.37 15.05 -9.78
N ASN A 151 -18.90 13.82 -9.64
CA ASN A 151 -18.80 12.79 -10.67
C ASN A 151 -20.10 11.99 -10.77
N ARG A 152 -20.82 12.19 -11.89
CA ARG A 152 -22.12 11.55 -12.13
C ARG A 152 -22.01 10.16 -12.76
N THR A 153 -20.87 9.82 -13.35
CA THR A 153 -20.70 8.66 -14.23
C THR A 153 -19.78 7.57 -13.68
N ALA A 154 -18.87 7.91 -12.76
CA ALA A 154 -17.95 6.91 -12.22
C ALA A 154 -18.72 5.77 -11.53
N ASP A 155 -18.27 4.56 -11.73
CA ASP A 155 -18.74 3.42 -10.94
C ASP A 155 -18.27 3.55 -9.48
N ILE A 156 -19.18 3.31 -8.52
CA ILE A 156 -18.86 3.37 -7.10
C ILE A 156 -18.84 1.93 -6.56
N ILE A 157 -17.77 1.58 -5.88
CA ILE A 157 -17.55 0.28 -5.27
C ILE A 157 -17.30 0.51 -3.78
N GLU A 158 -18.09 -0.13 -2.93
CA GLU A 158 -17.91 -0.05 -1.48
C GLU A 158 -17.03 -1.18 -1.01
N CYS A 159 -16.04 -0.87 -0.20
CA CYS A 159 -15.11 -1.86 0.30
C CYS A 159 -14.61 -1.56 1.71
N THR A 160 -14.05 -2.58 2.33
CA THR A 160 -13.43 -2.48 3.65
C THR A 160 -12.09 -3.21 3.67
N HIS A 161 -11.32 -2.96 4.73
CA HIS A 161 -10.10 -3.71 5.00
C HIS A 161 -10.41 -4.86 5.94
N ARG A 162 -10.15 -6.10 5.50
CA ARG A 162 -10.36 -7.28 6.33
C ARG A 162 -9.03 -7.97 6.64
N PRO A 163 -8.75 -8.26 7.91
CA PRO A 163 -7.72 -9.22 8.27
C PRO A 163 -7.95 -10.55 7.55
N LYS A 164 -6.90 -11.13 6.97
CA LYS A 164 -7.00 -12.36 6.16
C LYS A 164 -6.37 -13.56 6.86
N HIS A 165 -5.14 -13.39 7.28
CA HIS A 165 -4.36 -14.40 7.97
C HIS A 165 -3.19 -13.75 8.69
N LEU A 166 -2.53 -14.54 9.52
CA LEU A 166 -1.24 -14.20 10.10
C LEU A 166 -0.15 -14.90 9.30
N LYS A 167 1.04 -14.29 9.24
CA LYS A 167 2.18 -14.92 8.63
C LYS A 167 3.40 -14.77 9.55
N ASP A 168 4.07 -15.89 9.80
CA ASP A 168 5.28 -15.90 10.59
C ASP A 168 6.40 -15.14 9.87
N PHE A 169 7.05 -14.24 10.60
CA PHE A 169 8.07 -13.36 10.05
C PHE A 169 9.36 -14.10 9.64
N VAL A 170 9.69 -15.18 10.34
CA VAL A 170 10.94 -15.95 10.12
C VAL A 170 10.71 -17.09 9.14
N THR A 171 9.68 -17.90 9.38
CA THR A 171 9.43 -19.13 8.61
C THR A 171 8.57 -18.88 7.37
N GLY A 172 7.78 -17.81 7.37
CA GLY A 172 6.78 -17.54 6.33
C GLY A 172 5.53 -18.41 6.43
N GLU A 173 5.39 -19.21 7.49
CA GLU A 173 4.21 -20.05 7.73
C GLU A 173 2.95 -19.19 7.87
N VAL A 174 1.89 -19.61 7.21
CA VAL A 174 0.59 -18.93 7.28
C VAL A 174 -0.27 -19.58 8.35
N ARG A 175 -0.88 -18.77 9.22
CA ARG A 175 -1.79 -19.19 10.26
C ARG A 175 -3.13 -18.48 10.12
N PRO A 176 -4.25 -19.18 10.41
CA PRO A 176 -5.58 -18.57 10.38
C PRO A 176 -5.72 -17.55 11.51
N LEU A 177 -6.69 -16.63 11.38
CA LEU A 177 -6.91 -15.57 12.38
C LEU A 177 -7.37 -16.10 13.73
N ASP A 178 -8.08 -17.23 13.77
CA ASP A 178 -8.55 -17.87 15.01
C ASP A 178 -7.40 -18.42 15.87
N TYR A 179 -6.18 -18.50 15.32
CA TYR A 179 -4.98 -18.75 16.11
C TYR A 179 -4.78 -17.72 17.25
N LEU A 180 -5.31 -16.50 17.09
CA LEU A 180 -5.20 -15.44 18.10
C LEU A 180 -6.11 -15.64 19.32
N LYS A 181 -7.13 -16.49 19.23
CA LYS A 181 -8.12 -16.66 20.30
C LYS A 181 -7.48 -17.13 21.59
N GLY A 182 -7.61 -16.30 22.63
CA GLY A 182 -7.09 -16.59 23.98
C GLY A 182 -5.58 -16.50 24.11
N LEU A 183 -4.84 -16.10 23.06
CA LEU A 183 -3.40 -15.88 23.17
C LEU A 183 -3.11 -14.53 23.83
N LYS A 184 -2.13 -14.53 24.73
CA LYS A 184 -1.50 -13.31 25.23
C LYS A 184 -0.50 -12.78 24.20
N ILE A 185 -0.75 -11.61 23.68
CA ILE A 185 0.08 -11.08 22.61
C ILE A 185 0.75 -9.75 22.96
N GLY A 186 1.89 -9.52 22.32
CA GLY A 186 2.51 -8.22 22.23
C GLY A 186 2.18 -7.55 20.89
N ALA A 187 1.55 -6.39 20.88
CA ALA A 187 1.27 -5.65 19.65
C ALA A 187 2.38 -4.62 19.37
N LEU A 188 2.93 -4.65 18.17
CA LEU A 188 3.97 -3.73 17.70
C LEU A 188 3.52 -3.04 16.41
N SER A 189 3.46 -1.72 16.39
CA SER A 189 3.03 -0.98 15.20
C SER A 189 3.74 0.37 15.02
N GLY A 190 3.92 0.79 13.76
CA GLY A 190 4.39 2.11 13.35
C GLY A 190 3.52 2.62 12.21
N ILE A 191 2.23 2.74 12.48
CA ILE A 191 1.18 3.19 11.57
C ILE A 191 0.49 4.43 12.14
N ALA A 192 -0.25 5.16 11.29
CA ALA A 192 -0.89 6.42 11.67
C ALA A 192 -1.96 6.30 12.77
N VAL A 193 -2.66 5.16 12.86
CA VAL A 193 -3.73 4.90 13.84
C VAL A 193 -3.49 3.53 14.51
N PRO A 194 -2.58 3.44 15.50
CA PRO A 194 -2.25 2.21 16.22
C PRO A 194 -3.45 1.54 16.87
N GLU A 195 -4.35 2.35 17.42
CA GLU A 195 -5.54 1.90 18.14
C GLU A 195 -6.46 1.04 17.28
N SER A 196 -6.56 1.33 15.98
CA SER A 196 -7.36 0.53 15.05
C SER A 196 -6.81 -0.89 14.87
N PHE A 197 -5.48 -1.03 14.90
CA PHE A 197 -4.81 -2.32 14.83
C PHE A 197 -5.00 -3.11 16.13
N GLU A 198 -4.83 -2.45 17.28
CA GLU A 198 -5.04 -3.06 18.61
C GLU A 198 -6.50 -3.53 18.79
N GLN A 199 -7.46 -2.71 18.39
CA GLN A 199 -8.89 -3.09 18.38
C GLN A 199 -9.19 -4.28 17.48
N ALA A 200 -8.55 -4.33 16.29
CA ALA A 200 -8.71 -5.47 15.39
C ALA A 200 -8.18 -6.77 16.01
N LEU A 201 -7.04 -6.74 16.69
CA LEU A 201 -6.46 -7.88 17.38
C LEU A 201 -7.36 -8.36 18.55
N ALA A 202 -7.84 -7.42 19.38
CA ALA A 202 -8.78 -7.71 20.46
C ALA A 202 -10.11 -8.30 19.93
N GLY A 203 -10.63 -7.75 18.81
CA GLY A 203 -11.82 -8.27 18.14
C GLY A 203 -11.66 -9.69 17.58
N LEU A 204 -10.42 -10.13 17.31
CA LEU A 204 -10.08 -11.50 16.93
C LEU A 204 -9.88 -12.44 18.14
N GLY A 205 -10.08 -11.93 19.37
CA GLY A 205 -10.02 -12.72 20.61
C GLY A 205 -8.64 -12.82 21.23
N ALA A 206 -7.70 -11.95 20.85
CA ALA A 206 -6.38 -11.87 21.47
C ALA A 206 -6.42 -11.06 22.77
N GLU A 207 -5.60 -11.44 23.75
CA GLU A 207 -5.35 -10.70 24.98
C GLU A 207 -4.10 -9.83 24.81
N LEU A 208 -4.28 -8.50 24.73
CA LEU A 208 -3.16 -7.55 24.56
C LEU A 208 -2.42 -7.35 25.90
N GLU A 209 -1.32 -8.04 26.10
CA GLU A 209 -0.48 -7.94 27.29
C GLU A 209 0.49 -6.74 27.22
N LEU A 210 1.03 -6.46 26.04
CA LEU A 210 1.94 -5.36 25.78
C LEU A 210 1.64 -4.70 24.45
N THR A 211 1.62 -3.37 24.44
CA THR A 211 1.58 -2.58 23.19
C THR A 211 2.79 -1.68 23.09
N GLN A 212 3.31 -1.54 21.88
CA GLN A 212 4.40 -0.63 21.56
C GLN A 212 4.13 0.03 20.22
N SER A 213 3.78 1.31 20.26
CA SER A 213 3.53 2.11 19.07
C SER A 213 4.71 3.03 18.78
N TYR A 214 4.99 3.21 17.49
CA TYR A 214 6.02 4.12 16.95
C TYR A 214 5.36 5.11 15.98
N ALA A 215 6.08 6.15 15.62
CA ALA A 215 5.63 7.08 14.59
C ALA A 215 5.42 6.36 13.25
N ASP A 216 4.46 6.84 12.45
CA ASP A 216 4.22 6.27 11.12
C ASP A 216 5.50 6.29 10.27
N HIS A 217 5.71 5.22 9.52
CA HIS A 217 6.93 4.98 8.74
C HIS A 217 8.22 4.80 9.57
N HIS A 218 8.12 4.44 10.87
CA HIS A 218 9.29 4.13 11.69
C HIS A 218 10.09 2.97 11.09
N ARG A 219 11.43 3.10 11.07
CA ARG A 219 12.34 2.02 10.70
C ARG A 219 12.97 1.42 11.94
N TYR A 220 12.60 0.21 12.20
CA TYR A 220 13.04 -0.51 13.39
C TYR A 220 14.53 -0.84 13.33
N SER A 221 15.22 -0.65 14.44
CA SER A 221 16.53 -1.24 14.67
C SER A 221 16.39 -2.64 15.27
N LEU A 222 17.39 -3.49 15.05
CA LEU A 222 17.42 -4.83 15.65
C LEU A 222 17.28 -4.77 17.17
N LYS A 223 17.98 -3.80 17.81
CA LYS A 223 17.94 -3.59 19.27
C LYS A 223 16.55 -3.25 19.80
N GLU A 224 15.77 -2.47 19.07
CA GLU A 224 14.38 -2.13 19.47
C GLU A 224 13.50 -3.37 19.47
N ILE A 225 13.58 -4.16 18.40
CA ILE A 225 12.78 -5.39 18.29
C ILE A 225 13.19 -6.42 19.34
N GLU A 226 14.47 -6.70 19.50
CA GLU A 226 14.96 -7.61 20.53
C GLU A 226 14.57 -7.17 21.95
N ARG A 227 14.60 -5.87 22.22
CA ARG A 227 14.14 -5.33 23.51
C ARG A 227 12.66 -5.59 23.73
N PHE A 228 11.84 -5.36 22.71
CA PHE A 228 10.40 -5.61 22.79
C PHE A 228 10.10 -7.10 22.98
N VAL A 229 10.72 -7.96 22.16
CA VAL A 229 10.58 -9.44 22.27
C VAL A 229 10.97 -9.94 23.65
N ARG A 230 12.11 -9.50 24.21
CA ARG A 230 12.53 -9.86 25.58
C ARG A 230 11.52 -9.36 26.65
N ARG A 231 10.91 -8.20 26.47
CA ARG A 231 9.83 -7.75 27.38
C ARG A 231 8.62 -8.65 27.30
N CYS A 232 8.24 -9.08 26.08
CA CYS A 232 7.16 -10.03 25.85
C CYS A 232 7.47 -11.38 26.49
N ALA A 233 8.66 -11.93 26.29
CA ALA A 233 9.07 -13.21 26.89
C ALA A 233 8.97 -13.19 28.44
N ARG A 234 9.43 -12.11 29.08
CA ARG A 234 9.34 -11.96 30.55
C ARG A 234 7.91 -11.92 31.10
N ARG A 235 6.93 -11.64 30.25
CA ARG A 235 5.49 -11.59 30.60
C ARG A 235 4.72 -12.80 30.10
N ASN A 236 5.42 -13.83 29.65
CA ASN A 236 4.82 -15.04 29.07
C ASN A 236 3.84 -14.72 27.94
N VAL A 237 4.25 -13.82 27.05
CA VAL A 237 3.51 -13.51 25.82
C VAL A 237 3.73 -14.64 24.83
N ASP A 238 2.65 -15.12 24.21
CA ASP A 238 2.66 -16.25 23.28
C ASP A 238 3.19 -15.87 21.89
N ALA A 239 2.89 -14.63 21.43
CA ALA A 239 3.32 -14.11 20.13
C ALA A 239 3.42 -12.59 20.10
N VAL A 240 4.33 -12.06 19.33
CA VAL A 240 4.36 -10.65 18.93
C VAL A 240 3.63 -10.52 17.59
N ILE A 241 2.64 -9.61 17.54
CA ILE A 241 1.90 -9.33 16.31
C ILE A 241 2.22 -7.93 15.82
N THR A 242 2.50 -7.82 14.52
CA THR A 242 2.74 -6.54 13.86
C THR A 242 1.91 -6.42 12.57
N THR A 243 1.94 -5.25 11.93
CA THR A 243 1.30 -5.06 10.63
C THR A 243 2.21 -5.54 9.51
N GLU A 244 1.65 -5.92 8.35
CA GLU A 244 2.43 -6.25 7.18
C GLU A 244 3.30 -5.06 6.71
N LYS A 245 2.78 -3.83 6.82
CA LYS A 245 3.51 -2.60 6.51
C LYS A 245 4.73 -2.40 7.41
N ASP A 246 4.64 -2.80 8.67
CA ASP A 246 5.77 -2.73 9.59
C ASP A 246 6.75 -3.88 9.39
N ALA A 247 6.27 -5.07 9.06
CA ALA A 247 7.10 -6.25 8.84
C ALA A 247 8.20 -5.98 7.79
N VAL A 248 7.91 -5.22 6.71
CA VAL A 248 8.92 -4.88 5.69
C VAL A 248 10.00 -3.92 6.18
N ARG A 249 9.83 -3.31 7.35
CA ARG A 249 10.77 -2.38 7.99
C ARG A 249 11.54 -3.01 9.15
N ILE A 250 11.07 -4.15 9.63
CA ILE A 250 11.75 -4.93 10.68
C ILE A 250 12.99 -5.59 10.05
N PRO A 251 14.18 -5.42 10.67
CA PRO A 251 15.38 -6.12 10.21
C PRO A 251 15.24 -7.63 10.40
N ARG A 252 15.96 -8.40 9.57
CA ARG A 252 15.97 -9.86 9.69
C ARG A 252 16.42 -10.28 11.09
N ILE A 253 15.60 -11.10 11.73
CA ILE A 253 15.85 -11.66 13.05
C ILE A 253 15.97 -13.18 12.91
N MET A 254 16.92 -13.75 13.63
CA MET A 254 17.11 -15.20 13.69
C MET A 254 16.64 -15.69 15.06
N ASN A 255 15.76 -16.67 15.10
CA ASN A 255 15.30 -17.37 16.31
C ASN A 255 14.86 -16.42 17.45
N PRO A 256 13.83 -15.60 17.29
CA PRO A 256 13.32 -14.75 18.36
C PRO A 256 12.77 -15.61 19.52
N GLU A 257 12.96 -15.16 20.78
CA GLU A 257 12.46 -15.84 21.98
C GLU A 257 10.92 -16.02 21.98
N VAL A 258 10.21 -15.11 21.32
CA VAL A 258 8.77 -15.16 21.11
C VAL A 258 8.52 -15.05 19.60
N PRO A 259 7.67 -15.88 18.99
CA PRO A 259 7.39 -15.81 17.56
C PRO A 259 6.83 -14.45 17.18
N ILE A 260 7.29 -13.92 16.03
CA ILE A 260 6.83 -12.66 15.48
C ILE A 260 5.95 -12.98 14.27
N LEU A 261 4.71 -12.56 14.32
CA LEU A 261 3.75 -12.73 13.22
C LEU A 261 3.31 -11.36 12.71
N TYR A 262 3.01 -11.25 11.43
CA TYR A 262 2.36 -10.06 10.91
C TYR A 262 0.98 -10.39 10.35
N MET A 263 0.06 -9.46 10.54
CA MET A 263 -1.31 -9.58 10.09
C MET A 263 -1.43 -9.07 8.65
N ARG A 264 -1.83 -9.96 7.74
CA ARG A 264 -2.19 -9.63 6.36
C ARG A 264 -3.60 -9.07 6.32
N VAL A 265 -3.76 -7.96 5.62
CA VAL A 265 -5.06 -7.31 5.40
C VAL A 265 -5.32 -7.25 3.89
N GLU A 266 -6.53 -7.56 3.47
CA GLU A 266 -6.98 -7.46 2.10
C GLU A 266 -8.22 -6.59 1.98
N ILE A 267 -8.47 -6.08 0.79
CA ILE A 267 -9.70 -5.36 0.46
C ILE A 267 -10.82 -6.38 0.22
N GLU A 268 -11.92 -6.22 0.94
CA GLU A 268 -13.17 -6.93 0.72
C GLU A 268 -14.19 -5.98 0.09
N ILE A 269 -14.77 -6.35 -1.03
CA ILE A 269 -15.83 -5.59 -1.70
C ILE A 269 -17.15 -5.94 -1.03
N LEU A 270 -17.84 -4.93 -0.51
CA LEU A 270 -19.15 -5.06 0.14
C LEU A 270 -20.31 -4.79 -0.84
N ALA A 271 -20.10 -3.87 -1.79
CA ALA A 271 -21.05 -3.56 -2.86
C ALA A 271 -20.31 -3.20 -4.15
N GLY A 272 -20.89 -3.55 -5.31
CA GLY A 272 -20.29 -3.29 -6.62
C GLY A 272 -19.34 -4.40 -7.12
N GLN A 273 -19.44 -5.62 -6.58
CA GLN A 273 -18.61 -6.76 -6.97
C GLN A 273 -18.69 -7.07 -8.47
N GLU A 274 -19.89 -7.04 -9.06
CA GLU A 274 -20.09 -7.29 -10.51
C GLU A 274 -19.37 -6.25 -11.37
N THR A 275 -19.41 -5.00 -10.94
CA THR A 275 -18.71 -3.90 -11.63
C THR A 275 -17.22 -4.10 -11.63
N TRP A 276 -16.65 -4.50 -10.47
CA TRP A 276 -15.25 -4.84 -10.35
C TRP A 276 -14.86 -6.03 -11.22
N THR A 277 -15.66 -7.10 -11.17
CA THR A 277 -15.43 -8.31 -11.98
C THR A 277 -15.40 -7.97 -13.47
N ARG A 278 -16.40 -7.22 -13.97
CA ARG A 278 -16.44 -6.77 -15.37
C ARG A 278 -15.22 -5.91 -15.75
N LEU A 279 -14.75 -5.08 -14.85
CA LEU A 279 -13.54 -4.27 -15.09
C LEU A 279 -12.32 -5.17 -15.25
N VAL A 280 -12.10 -6.11 -14.32
CA VAL A 280 -10.96 -7.04 -14.37
C VAL A 280 -11.02 -7.90 -15.63
N GLU A 281 -12.17 -8.45 -15.97
CA GLU A 281 -12.35 -9.24 -17.21
C GLU A 281 -11.98 -8.43 -18.45
N ARG A 282 -12.42 -7.18 -18.55
CA ARG A 282 -12.07 -6.29 -19.68
C ARG A 282 -10.56 -6.01 -19.77
N LEU A 283 -9.87 -5.91 -18.63
CA LEU A 283 -8.43 -5.67 -18.58
C LEU A 283 -7.63 -6.92 -19.01
N THR A 284 -8.15 -8.10 -18.71
CA THR A 284 -7.46 -9.39 -18.97
C THR A 284 -7.74 -9.97 -20.35
N GLN A 285 -8.75 -9.47 -21.07
CA GLN A 285 -9.04 -9.92 -22.43
C GLN A 285 -8.05 -9.34 -23.44
N PRO A 286 -7.53 -10.13 -24.39
CA PRO A 286 -6.67 -9.63 -25.46
C PRO A 286 -7.36 -8.50 -26.24
N GLY A 287 -6.75 -7.30 -26.25
CA GLY A 287 -7.32 -6.12 -26.87
C GLY A 287 -8.49 -5.48 -26.11
N GLY A 288 -8.77 -5.91 -24.88
CA GLY A 288 -9.99 -5.62 -24.14
C GLY A 288 -10.16 -4.20 -23.64
N TYR A 289 -9.10 -3.40 -23.46
CA TYR A 289 -9.23 -2.00 -23.08
C TYR A 289 -8.62 -1.06 -24.10
N LYS A 290 -9.46 -0.42 -24.90
CA LYS A 290 -9.05 0.67 -25.76
C LYS A 290 -9.22 1.98 -24.99
N ILE A 291 -8.15 2.75 -24.84
CA ILE A 291 -8.22 4.12 -24.29
C ILE A 291 -9.21 4.91 -25.13
N PRO A 292 -10.31 5.44 -24.57
CA PRO A 292 -11.24 6.27 -25.34
C PRO A 292 -10.49 7.46 -25.95
N ALA A 293 -10.77 7.76 -27.23
CA ALA A 293 -10.12 8.84 -27.96
C ALA A 293 -10.41 10.24 -27.40
N ARG A 294 -11.38 10.36 -26.48
CA ARG A 294 -11.81 11.61 -25.83
C ARG A 294 -11.68 11.50 -24.31
N LEU A 295 -10.55 11.92 -23.80
CA LEU A 295 -10.35 12.30 -22.40
C LEU A 295 -9.52 13.59 -22.33
N TYR A 296 -10.01 14.64 -23.04
CA TYR A 296 -9.61 16.06 -22.83
C TYR A 296 -10.79 16.96 -23.23
#